data_fa8d9bf2c8575499fe789f194534801a
#
_entry.id   fa8d9bf2c8575499fe789f194534801a
#
_cell.length_a   1.000
_cell.length_b   1.000
_cell.length_c   1.000
_cell.angle_alpha   90.00
_cell.angle_beta   90.00
_cell.angle_gamma   90.00
#
_symmetry.space_group_name_H-M   'P 1'
#
loop_
_entity.id
_entity.type
_entity.pdbx_description
1 polymer ?
#
loop_
_entity_poly.entity_id
_entity_poly.type
_entity_poly.pdbx_seq_one_letter_code
_entity_poly.pdbx_strand_id
1 'polypeptide(L)'
;KYFYLGCNCPYYCCNYKSYNIMKKINLAITGCLGRMGKQLIRTTHKNKDFKLISITENRKIFKKISGIKPNLNSVEAFKNVNVIIDFTVPKCTLQVLKIASKLKKRVVIGTTGFSKKEEDLIKKYSKKIPILKAGNMSLGVNLLMYLTEIASSSLKENFLSKIYEVHHKHKKDYPSGTALMLGKGIATGKA
;
A
#
# COMPACT_ATOMS: atom_id res chain seq x y z
N LYS A 1 16.23 -7.66 3.76
CA LYS A 1 17.48 -8.45 3.98
C LYS A 1 17.05 -9.89 4.23
N TYR A 2 17.24 -10.74 3.24
CA TYR A 2 17.12 -12.19 3.39
C TYR A 2 18.50 -12.70 3.81
N PHE A 3 18.60 -13.29 4.98
CA PHE A 3 19.78 -14.03 5.38
C PHE A 3 19.61 -15.48 4.93
N TYR A 4 20.41 -15.91 3.94
CA TYR A 4 20.65 -17.31 3.69
C TYR A 4 21.76 -17.77 4.64
N LEU A 5 21.41 -18.51 5.67
CA LEU A 5 22.38 -19.32 6.40
C LEU A 5 22.49 -20.66 5.70
N GLY A 6 23.50 -20.81 4.87
CA GLY A 6 23.92 -22.09 4.36
C GLY A 6 24.52 -22.92 5.50
N CYS A 7 23.78 -23.89 5.98
CA CYS A 7 24.31 -24.89 6.90
C CYS A 7 24.77 -26.13 6.11
N ASN A 8 26.07 -26.22 5.80
CA ASN A 8 26.69 -27.44 5.33
C ASN A 8 26.89 -28.38 6.52
N CYS A 9 25.88 -29.17 6.87
CA CYS A 9 26.05 -30.25 7.85
C CYS A 9 25.55 -31.55 7.25
N PRO A 10 26.48 -32.57 7.01
CA PRO A 10 26.12 -33.80 6.31
C PRO A 10 25.35 -34.84 7.17
N TYR A 11 24.99 -34.55 8.41
CA TYR A 11 24.42 -35.53 9.34
C TYR A 11 23.15 -35.14 10.09
N TYR A 12 22.46 -34.09 9.71
CA TYR A 12 21.16 -33.81 10.28
C TYR A 12 20.09 -33.69 9.18
N CYS A 13 19.46 -34.83 8.87
CA CYS A 13 18.12 -34.81 8.31
C CYS A 13 17.19 -34.16 9.31
N CYS A 14 17.15 -32.83 9.38
CA CYS A 14 16.07 -32.09 10.03
C CYS A 14 14.80 -32.43 9.28
N ASN A 15 13.97 -33.31 9.88
CA ASN A 15 12.58 -33.47 9.54
C ASN A 15 11.86 -32.12 9.67
N TYR A 16 11.96 -31.27 8.65
CA TYR A 16 11.14 -30.08 8.50
C TYR A 16 9.71 -30.50 8.09
N LYS A 17 9.04 -31.24 8.96
CA LYS A 17 7.59 -31.43 8.95
C LYS A 17 6.98 -30.60 10.07
N SER A 18 7.08 -29.29 9.97
CA SER A 18 6.06 -28.40 10.51
C SER A 18 5.68 -27.43 9.40
N TYR A 19 4.85 -27.87 8.48
CA TYR A 19 4.00 -26.97 7.75
C TYR A 19 3.16 -26.25 8.82
N ASN A 20 3.67 -25.15 9.35
CA ASN A 20 2.83 -24.15 9.95
C ASN A 20 1.82 -23.77 8.86
N ILE A 21 0.60 -24.28 8.95
CA ILE A 21 -0.52 -23.81 8.15
C ILE A 21 -0.63 -22.32 8.49
N MET A 22 0.03 -21.48 7.71
CA MET A 22 0.01 -20.05 7.92
C MET A 22 -1.45 -19.61 7.87
N LYS A 23 -1.97 -19.19 9.01
CA LYS A 23 -3.34 -18.72 9.14
C LYS A 23 -3.53 -17.58 8.13
N LYS A 24 -4.46 -17.73 7.21
CA LYS A 24 -4.75 -16.73 6.19
C LYS A 24 -4.96 -15.37 6.83
N ILE A 25 -4.39 -14.33 6.20
CA ILE A 25 -4.54 -12.96 6.65
C ILE A 25 -5.93 -12.45 6.23
N ASN A 26 -6.75 -12.11 7.21
CA ASN A 26 -8.07 -11.52 6.98
C ASN A 26 -7.93 -10.07 6.53
N LEU A 27 -8.44 -9.75 5.34
CA LEU A 27 -8.36 -8.42 4.73
C LEU A 27 -9.70 -7.71 4.73
N ALA A 28 -9.64 -6.37 4.90
CA ALA A 28 -10.67 -5.46 4.46
C ALA A 28 -10.13 -4.58 3.32
N ILE A 29 -10.97 -4.26 2.34
CA ILE A 29 -10.66 -3.34 1.24
C ILE A 29 -11.67 -2.21 1.27
N THR A 30 -11.18 -0.96 1.34
CA THR A 30 -12.01 0.25 1.29
C THR A 30 -12.14 0.77 -0.13
N GLY A 31 -13.23 1.47 -0.44
CA GLY A 31 -13.49 1.97 -1.79
C GLY A 31 -13.66 0.85 -2.82
N CYS A 32 -14.47 -0.17 -2.49
CA CYS A 32 -14.61 -1.40 -3.27
C CYS A 32 -15.15 -1.19 -4.71
N LEU A 33 -15.81 -0.08 -5.00
CA LEU A 33 -16.30 0.29 -6.33
C LEU A 33 -15.26 1.03 -7.17
N GLY A 34 -14.20 1.54 -6.55
CA GLY A 34 -13.10 2.22 -7.22
C GLY A 34 -12.27 1.27 -8.11
N ARG A 35 -11.47 1.85 -9.01
CA ARG A 35 -10.57 1.08 -9.90
C ARG A 35 -9.64 0.16 -9.12
N MET A 36 -8.94 0.71 -8.12
CA MET A 36 -8.03 -0.06 -7.26
C MET A 36 -8.77 -1.06 -6.38
N GLY A 37 -9.90 -0.66 -5.77
CA GLY A 37 -10.72 -1.56 -4.96
C GLY A 37 -11.13 -2.82 -5.70
N LYS A 38 -11.64 -2.67 -6.94
CA LYS A 38 -11.99 -3.81 -7.81
C LYS A 38 -10.80 -4.70 -8.14
N GLN A 39 -9.64 -4.10 -8.44
CA GLN A 39 -8.42 -4.85 -8.76
C GLN A 39 -7.91 -5.62 -7.53
N LEU A 40 -7.90 -5.00 -6.37
CA LEU A 40 -7.50 -5.63 -5.11
C LEU A 40 -8.41 -6.81 -4.75
N ILE A 41 -9.72 -6.66 -4.91
CA ILE A 41 -10.69 -7.75 -4.69
C ILE A 41 -10.36 -8.93 -5.61
N ARG A 42 -10.16 -8.68 -6.91
CA ARG A 42 -9.79 -9.74 -7.89
C ARG A 42 -8.49 -10.44 -7.53
N THR A 43 -7.47 -9.67 -7.14
CA THR A 43 -6.14 -10.20 -6.78
C THR A 43 -6.19 -11.01 -5.49
N THR A 44 -6.94 -10.55 -4.49
CA THR A 44 -7.10 -11.27 -3.22
C THR A 44 -7.74 -12.65 -3.41
N HIS A 45 -8.72 -12.77 -4.31
CA HIS A 45 -9.34 -14.07 -4.60
C HIS A 45 -8.37 -15.08 -5.25
N LYS A 46 -7.35 -14.60 -5.95
CA LYS A 46 -6.34 -15.46 -6.59
C LYS A 46 -5.21 -15.86 -5.65
N ASN A 47 -5.11 -15.25 -4.48
CA ASN A 47 -4.01 -15.49 -3.54
C ASN A 47 -4.50 -16.32 -2.35
N LYS A 48 -3.80 -17.44 -2.08
CA LYS A 48 -4.16 -18.40 -1.03
C LYS A 48 -3.84 -17.91 0.39
N ASP A 49 -2.94 -16.92 0.53
CA ASP A 49 -2.48 -16.41 1.82
C ASP A 49 -3.47 -15.41 2.44
N PHE A 50 -4.39 -14.89 1.63
CA PHE A 50 -5.35 -13.88 2.04
C PHE A 50 -6.79 -14.40 2.05
N LYS A 51 -7.57 -13.88 2.98
CA LYS A 51 -9.03 -14.06 3.02
C LYS A 51 -9.69 -12.68 3.06
N LEU A 52 -10.38 -12.31 1.98
CA LEU A 52 -11.20 -11.10 1.97
C LEU A 52 -12.46 -11.35 2.79
N ILE A 53 -12.63 -10.62 3.89
CA ILE A 53 -13.79 -10.78 4.77
C ILE A 53 -14.65 -9.52 4.90
N SER A 54 -14.10 -8.37 4.49
CA SER A 54 -14.85 -7.11 4.52
C SER A 54 -14.49 -6.23 3.33
N ILE A 55 -15.49 -5.55 2.79
CA ILE A 55 -15.34 -4.50 1.80
C ILE A 55 -16.19 -3.31 2.20
N THR A 56 -15.69 -2.10 1.99
CA THR A 56 -16.43 -0.90 2.38
C THR A 56 -16.51 0.11 1.25
N GLU A 57 -17.55 0.97 1.34
CA GLU A 57 -17.78 2.06 0.42
C GLU A 57 -18.32 3.28 1.21
N ASN A 58 -18.26 4.47 0.60
CA ASN A 58 -18.75 5.72 1.21
C ASN A 58 -20.28 5.86 1.22
N ARG A 59 -20.98 4.96 0.53
CA ARG A 59 -22.44 4.90 0.45
C ARG A 59 -22.95 3.48 0.66
N LYS A 60 -24.22 3.34 1.02
CA LYS A 60 -24.88 2.03 1.15
C LYS A 60 -24.98 1.34 -0.21
N ILE A 61 -24.53 0.10 -0.28
CA ILE A 61 -24.59 -0.75 -1.47
C ILE A 61 -25.34 -2.03 -1.08
N PHE A 62 -26.39 -2.34 -1.81
CA PHE A 62 -27.24 -3.51 -1.53
C PHE A 62 -26.73 -4.77 -2.25
N LYS A 63 -26.11 -4.60 -3.42
CA LYS A 63 -25.59 -5.70 -4.22
C LYS A 63 -24.29 -6.26 -3.62
N LYS A 64 -24.20 -7.60 -3.50
CA LYS A 64 -22.96 -8.25 -3.11
C LYS A 64 -21.90 -8.13 -4.21
N ILE A 65 -20.65 -7.94 -3.79
CA ILE A 65 -19.46 -7.92 -4.65
C ILE A 65 -18.58 -9.09 -4.20
N SER A 66 -18.31 -10.02 -5.11
CA SER A 66 -17.55 -11.25 -4.78
C SER A 66 -18.09 -12.00 -3.55
N GLY A 67 -19.40 -12.11 -3.44
CA GLY A 67 -20.08 -12.78 -2.32
C GLY A 67 -20.20 -11.95 -1.03
N ILE A 68 -19.53 -10.81 -0.91
CA ILE A 68 -19.51 -9.97 0.29
C ILE A 68 -20.41 -8.75 0.09
N LYS A 69 -21.23 -8.44 1.10
CA LYS A 69 -22.04 -7.21 1.12
C LYS A 69 -21.15 -6.04 1.54
N PRO A 70 -21.05 -4.97 0.71
CA PRO A 70 -20.30 -3.78 1.11
C PRO A 70 -20.95 -3.09 2.31
N ASN A 71 -20.12 -2.64 3.25
CA ASN A 71 -20.51 -1.87 4.42
C ASN A 71 -20.00 -0.43 4.33
N LEU A 72 -20.45 0.44 5.24
CA LEU A 72 -19.78 1.70 5.52
C LEU A 72 -18.53 1.44 6.38
N ASN A 73 -17.58 2.36 6.38
CA ASN A 73 -16.44 2.29 7.29
C ASN A 73 -16.94 2.36 8.73
N SER A 74 -16.79 1.29 9.48
CA SER A 74 -17.30 1.17 10.85
C SER A 74 -16.45 0.21 11.68
N VAL A 75 -16.60 0.23 12.99
CA VAL A 75 -15.99 -0.73 13.90
C VAL A 75 -16.39 -2.15 13.52
N GLU A 76 -17.65 -2.36 13.19
CA GLU A 76 -18.21 -3.65 12.81
C GLU A 76 -17.59 -4.20 11.53
N ALA A 77 -17.38 -3.33 10.53
CA ALA A 77 -16.74 -3.71 9.27
C ALA A 77 -15.28 -4.16 9.46
N PHE A 78 -14.58 -3.67 10.49
CA PHE A 78 -13.15 -3.91 10.66
C PHE A 78 -12.77 -4.77 11.88
N LYS A 79 -13.72 -5.18 12.74
CA LYS A 79 -13.39 -5.92 13.97
C LYS A 79 -12.64 -7.24 13.73
N ASN A 80 -13.01 -7.99 12.69
CA ASN A 80 -12.48 -9.33 12.42
C ASN A 80 -11.34 -9.36 11.38
N VAL A 81 -10.86 -8.19 10.90
CA VAL A 81 -9.77 -8.12 9.93
C VAL A 81 -8.41 -8.05 10.63
N ASN A 82 -7.37 -8.47 9.94
CA ASN A 82 -5.99 -8.29 10.36
C ASN A 82 -5.39 -7.03 9.74
N VAL A 83 -5.71 -6.75 8.47
CA VAL A 83 -5.17 -5.65 7.69
C VAL A 83 -6.29 -4.98 6.89
N ILE A 84 -6.28 -3.66 6.87
CA ILE A 84 -7.15 -2.83 6.04
C ILE A 84 -6.32 -2.24 4.91
N ILE A 85 -6.76 -2.38 3.66
CA ILE A 85 -6.12 -1.81 2.48
C ILE A 85 -6.98 -0.66 1.97
N ASP A 86 -6.39 0.54 1.91
CA ASP A 86 -7.09 1.77 1.56
C ASP A 86 -6.46 2.47 0.35
N PHE A 87 -7.23 2.58 -0.73
CA PHE A 87 -6.92 3.34 -1.95
C PHE A 87 -8.12 4.23 -2.28
N THR A 88 -8.38 5.21 -1.43
CA THR A 88 -9.58 6.07 -1.56
C THR A 88 -9.20 7.54 -1.69
N VAL A 89 -9.63 8.36 -0.76
CA VAL A 89 -9.34 9.79 -0.67
C VAL A 89 -8.93 10.15 0.77
N PRO A 90 -8.17 11.24 0.99
CA PRO A 90 -7.63 11.60 2.31
C PRO A 90 -8.66 11.55 3.44
N LYS A 91 -9.83 12.16 3.25
CA LYS A 91 -10.92 12.17 4.25
C LYS A 91 -11.35 10.74 4.65
N CYS A 92 -11.45 9.83 3.70
CA CYS A 92 -11.80 8.42 3.95
C CYS A 92 -10.67 7.72 4.71
N THR A 93 -9.44 7.87 4.28
CA THR A 93 -8.25 7.29 4.94
C THR A 93 -8.19 7.69 6.42
N LEU A 94 -8.39 8.97 6.75
CA LEU A 94 -8.38 9.43 8.14
C LEU A 94 -9.51 8.83 8.98
N GLN A 95 -10.70 8.64 8.40
CA GLN A 95 -11.79 7.91 9.04
C GLN A 95 -11.40 6.46 9.32
N VAL A 96 -10.82 5.78 8.35
CA VAL A 96 -10.32 4.39 8.48
C VAL A 96 -9.26 4.31 9.59
N LEU A 97 -8.28 5.22 9.61
CA LEU A 97 -7.23 5.26 10.62
C LEU A 97 -7.76 5.46 12.04
N LYS A 98 -8.77 6.31 12.21
CA LYS A 98 -9.45 6.52 13.50
C LYS A 98 -10.06 5.22 14.02
N ILE A 99 -10.72 4.44 13.16
CA ILE A 99 -11.35 3.17 13.52
C ILE A 99 -10.27 2.10 13.73
N ALA A 100 -9.32 1.97 12.80
CA ALA A 100 -8.23 1.00 12.86
C ALA A 100 -7.38 1.16 14.12
N SER A 101 -7.11 2.40 14.53
CA SER A 101 -6.37 2.70 15.76
C SER A 101 -7.09 2.20 17.02
N LYS A 102 -8.42 2.36 17.11
CA LYS A 102 -9.22 1.82 18.21
C LYS A 102 -9.19 0.29 18.24
N LEU A 103 -9.21 -0.35 17.08
CA LEU A 103 -9.25 -1.80 16.92
C LEU A 103 -7.85 -2.44 16.85
N LYS A 104 -6.77 -1.64 16.95
CA LYS A 104 -5.36 -2.10 16.79
C LYS A 104 -5.12 -2.87 15.49
N LYS A 105 -5.73 -2.41 14.38
CA LYS A 105 -5.57 -3.03 13.05
C LYS A 105 -4.44 -2.41 12.26
N ARG A 106 -3.77 -3.20 11.43
CA ARG A 106 -2.75 -2.74 10.48
C ARG A 106 -3.41 -2.09 9.28
N VAL A 107 -2.78 -1.05 8.71
CA VAL A 107 -3.33 -0.33 7.56
C VAL A 107 -2.29 -0.17 6.46
N VAL A 108 -2.68 -0.48 5.22
CA VAL A 108 -1.91 -0.21 4.02
C VAL A 108 -2.60 0.93 3.27
N ILE A 109 -1.89 2.05 3.08
CA ILE A 109 -2.42 3.27 2.47
C ILE A 109 -1.75 3.49 1.11
N GLY A 110 -2.56 3.41 0.04
CA GLY A 110 -2.17 3.83 -1.31
C GLY A 110 -2.85 5.12 -1.75
N THR A 111 -3.65 5.72 -0.87
CA THR A 111 -4.23 7.06 -1.08
C THR A 111 -3.13 8.11 -1.13
N THR A 112 -3.28 9.07 -2.03
CA THR A 112 -2.37 10.21 -2.22
C THR A 112 -3.11 11.54 -2.04
N GLY A 113 -2.40 12.66 -2.09
CA GLY A 113 -3.00 13.99 -2.03
C GLY A 113 -3.33 14.48 -0.61
N PHE A 114 -2.63 13.99 0.40
CA PHE A 114 -2.76 14.48 1.78
C PHE A 114 -2.13 15.86 1.94
N SER A 115 -2.81 16.74 2.66
CA SER A 115 -2.23 17.97 3.18
C SER A 115 -1.21 17.68 4.30
N LYS A 116 -0.34 18.65 4.61
CA LYS A 116 0.64 18.51 5.71
C LYS A 116 -0.03 18.16 7.05
N LYS A 117 -1.15 18.76 7.37
CA LYS A 117 -1.93 18.47 8.59
C LYS A 117 -2.42 17.01 8.63
N GLU A 118 -2.85 16.49 7.49
CA GLU A 118 -3.30 15.09 7.38
C GLU A 118 -2.13 14.11 7.46
N GLU A 119 -0.96 14.45 6.89
CA GLU A 119 0.28 13.68 7.05
C GLU A 119 0.71 13.59 8.52
N ASP A 120 0.63 14.71 9.25
CA ASP A 120 0.94 14.74 10.69
C ASP A 120 -0.03 13.85 11.51
N LEU A 121 -1.31 13.81 11.10
CA LEU A 121 -2.29 12.89 11.70
C LEU A 121 -1.95 11.43 11.41
N ILE A 122 -1.57 11.09 10.18
CA ILE A 122 -1.12 9.74 9.83
C ILE A 122 0.08 9.36 10.68
N LYS A 123 1.06 10.26 10.85
CA LYS A 123 2.23 10.06 11.71
C LYS A 123 1.84 9.86 13.19
N LYS A 124 0.80 10.53 13.69
CA LYS A 124 0.27 10.28 15.05
C LYS A 124 -0.35 8.88 15.17
N TYR A 125 -1.09 8.43 14.15
CA TYR A 125 -1.66 7.08 14.14
C TYR A 125 -0.60 5.99 13.99
N SER A 126 0.50 6.22 13.25
CA SER A 126 1.57 5.24 13.09
C SER A 126 2.32 4.91 14.38
N LYS A 127 2.24 5.79 15.39
CA LYS A 127 2.71 5.50 16.75
C LYS A 127 1.81 4.51 17.52
N LYS A 128 0.58 4.29 17.05
CA LYS A 128 -0.42 3.43 17.73
C LYS A 128 -0.66 2.11 17.03
N ILE A 129 -0.52 2.08 15.69
CA ILE A 129 -0.75 0.91 14.84
C ILE A 129 0.28 0.86 13.71
N PRO A 130 0.63 -0.33 13.19
CA PRO A 130 1.45 -0.44 11.99
C PRO A 130 0.75 0.14 10.76
N ILE A 131 1.41 1.08 10.09
CA ILE A 131 0.93 1.71 8.87
C ILE A 131 2.01 1.59 7.80
N LEU A 132 1.67 1.02 6.66
CA LEU A 132 2.45 1.09 5.43
C LEU A 132 1.80 2.12 4.51
N LYS A 133 2.48 3.23 4.24
CA LYS A 133 2.03 4.25 3.29
C LYS A 133 3.02 4.38 2.14
N ALA A 134 2.52 4.28 0.91
CA ALA A 134 3.34 4.48 -0.27
C ALA A 134 2.52 5.20 -1.36
N GLY A 135 3.11 6.22 -1.96
CA GLY A 135 2.50 6.97 -3.08
C GLY A 135 2.48 6.16 -4.37
N ASN A 136 3.39 5.19 -4.50
CA ASN A 136 3.42 4.23 -5.59
C ASN A 136 3.89 2.87 -5.06
N MET A 137 3.15 1.81 -5.41
CA MET A 137 3.47 0.42 -5.03
C MET A 137 3.89 -0.42 -6.24
N SER A 138 4.11 0.21 -7.40
CA SER A 138 4.67 -0.47 -8.57
C SER A 138 6.14 -0.77 -8.36
N LEU A 139 6.53 -2.05 -8.48
CA LEU A 139 7.93 -2.46 -8.40
C LEU A 139 8.78 -1.74 -9.45
N GLY A 140 8.29 -1.65 -10.70
CA GLY A 140 9.01 -1.00 -11.80
C GLY A 140 9.24 0.49 -11.54
N VAL A 141 8.24 1.21 -11.03
CA VAL A 141 8.39 2.64 -10.70
C VAL A 141 9.36 2.84 -9.53
N ASN A 142 9.29 2.01 -8.49
CA ASN A 142 10.24 2.09 -7.37
C ASN A 142 11.68 1.76 -7.81
N LEU A 143 11.86 0.78 -8.70
CA LEU A 143 13.16 0.49 -9.30
C LEU A 143 13.67 1.67 -10.13
N LEU A 144 12.80 2.27 -10.96
CA LEU A 144 13.16 3.44 -11.76
C LEU A 144 13.60 4.62 -10.88
N MET A 145 12.92 4.87 -9.77
CA MET A 145 13.32 5.90 -8.81
C MET A 145 14.72 5.64 -8.23
N TYR A 146 14.99 4.39 -7.84
CA TYR A 146 16.30 4.00 -7.32
C TYR A 146 17.41 4.16 -8.37
N LEU A 147 17.17 3.71 -9.61
CA LEU A 147 18.11 3.89 -10.71
C LEU A 147 18.34 5.39 -11.05
N THR A 148 17.29 6.21 -10.95
CA THR A 148 17.40 7.66 -11.16
C THR A 148 18.30 8.32 -10.11
N GLU A 149 18.18 7.91 -8.84
CA GLU A 149 19.05 8.39 -7.76
C GLU A 149 20.50 8.01 -8.00
N ILE A 150 20.80 6.73 -8.33
CA ILE A 150 22.15 6.26 -8.66
C ILE A 150 22.72 7.01 -9.88
N ALA A 151 21.96 7.12 -10.95
CA ALA A 151 22.40 7.84 -12.14
C ALA A 151 22.74 9.30 -11.82
N SER A 152 21.91 9.97 -11.04
CA SER A 152 22.11 11.36 -10.67
C SER A 152 23.36 11.57 -9.80
N SER A 153 23.62 10.65 -8.87
CA SER A 153 24.85 10.70 -8.04
C SER A 153 26.13 10.45 -8.85
N SER A 154 26.05 9.65 -9.92
CA SER A 154 27.20 9.34 -10.77
C SER A 154 27.50 10.45 -11.79
N LEU A 155 26.45 11.11 -12.32
CA LEU A 155 26.57 12.11 -13.39
C LEU A 155 26.90 13.51 -12.90
N LYS A 156 26.78 13.79 -11.62
CA LYS A 156 27.08 15.08 -10.96
C LYS A 156 26.41 16.30 -11.61
N GLU A 157 26.97 17.49 -11.37
CA GLU A 157 26.36 18.78 -11.75
C GLU A 157 26.43 19.08 -13.26
N ASN A 158 27.35 18.45 -13.99
CA ASN A 158 27.55 18.72 -15.42
C ASN A 158 26.40 18.22 -16.32
N PHE A 159 25.45 17.47 -15.77
CA PHE A 159 24.31 16.93 -16.51
C PHE A 159 23.01 17.56 -16.06
N LEU A 160 22.30 18.18 -17.01
CA LEU A 160 20.95 18.67 -16.79
C LEU A 160 19.93 17.53 -16.86
N SER A 161 19.23 17.30 -15.77
CA SER A 161 18.15 16.32 -15.70
C SER A 161 16.81 16.97 -16.02
N LYS A 162 16.03 16.37 -16.92
CA LYS A 162 14.66 16.79 -17.27
C LYS A 162 13.72 15.60 -17.14
N ILE A 163 12.51 15.86 -16.62
CA ILE A 163 11.43 14.86 -16.55
C ILE A 163 10.36 15.29 -17.52
N TYR A 164 10.00 14.38 -18.43
CA TYR A 164 8.89 14.56 -19.34
C TYR A 164 7.85 13.48 -19.07
N GLU A 165 6.58 13.87 -18.94
CA GLU A 165 5.48 12.93 -18.69
C GLU A 165 4.29 13.20 -19.61
N VAL A 166 3.60 12.11 -20.00
CA VAL A 166 2.39 12.15 -20.79
C VAL A 166 1.30 11.36 -20.10
N HIS A 167 0.13 11.94 -19.99
CA HIS A 167 -1.02 11.31 -19.36
C HIS A 167 -2.29 11.45 -20.20
N HIS A 168 -3.29 10.66 -19.85
CA HIS A 168 -4.62 10.79 -20.45
C HIS A 168 -5.27 12.14 -20.08
N LYS A 169 -6.19 12.62 -20.89
CA LYS A 169 -6.88 13.92 -20.74
C LYS A 169 -7.62 14.15 -19.41
N HIS A 170 -7.89 13.09 -18.64
CA HIS A 170 -8.61 13.20 -17.36
C HIS A 170 -7.69 13.30 -16.13
N LYS A 171 -6.37 13.39 -16.32
CA LYS A 171 -5.46 13.57 -15.20
C LYS A 171 -5.57 15.00 -14.66
N LYS A 172 -5.73 15.11 -13.33
CA LYS A 172 -5.99 16.39 -12.65
C LYS A 172 -4.75 16.98 -11.96
N ASP A 173 -3.81 16.14 -11.56
CA ASP A 173 -2.60 16.54 -10.84
C ASP A 173 -1.41 16.70 -11.77
N TYR A 174 -0.79 17.88 -11.75
CA TYR A 174 0.43 18.25 -12.48
C TYR A 174 1.38 19.00 -11.54
N PRO A 175 2.66 18.59 -11.46
CA PRO A 175 3.25 17.34 -11.96
C PRO A 175 2.64 16.12 -11.26
N SER A 176 2.73 14.94 -11.91
CA SER A 176 2.23 13.71 -11.30
C SER A 176 3.03 13.34 -10.05
N GLY A 177 2.41 12.59 -9.14
CA GLY A 177 3.12 12.07 -7.96
C GLY A 177 4.38 11.29 -8.34
N THR A 178 4.37 10.54 -9.44
CA THR A 178 5.54 9.81 -9.95
C THR A 178 6.63 10.76 -10.45
N ALA A 179 6.28 11.82 -11.19
CA ALA A 179 7.25 12.81 -11.64
C ALA A 179 7.91 13.52 -10.45
N LEU A 180 7.14 13.90 -9.44
CA LEU A 180 7.67 14.51 -8.21
C LEU A 180 8.60 13.55 -7.45
N MET A 181 8.29 12.26 -7.42
CA MET A 181 9.14 11.24 -6.79
C MET A 181 10.45 11.06 -7.55
N LEU A 182 10.43 11.03 -8.89
CA LEU A 182 11.63 11.01 -9.73
C LEU A 182 12.47 12.26 -9.52
N GLY A 183 11.86 13.45 -9.50
CA GLY A 183 12.54 14.71 -9.21
C GLY A 183 13.23 14.72 -7.85
N LYS A 184 12.59 14.13 -6.83
CA LYS A 184 13.19 13.94 -5.52
C LYS A 184 14.40 12.97 -5.57
N GLY A 185 14.30 11.88 -6.32
CA GLY A 185 15.41 10.93 -6.54
C GLY A 185 16.61 11.63 -7.19
N ILE A 186 16.36 12.47 -8.22
CA ILE A 186 17.41 13.28 -8.85
C ILE A 186 18.06 14.23 -7.83
N ALA A 187 17.26 14.95 -7.06
CA ALA A 187 17.76 15.89 -6.05
C ALA A 187 18.59 15.16 -4.97
N THR A 188 18.13 14.03 -4.50
CA THR A 188 18.86 13.20 -3.51
C THR A 188 20.19 12.69 -4.07
N GLY A 189 20.22 12.26 -5.34
CA GLY A 189 21.45 11.76 -5.97
C GLY A 189 22.48 12.86 -6.24
N LYS A 190 22.04 14.12 -6.39
CA LYS A 190 22.94 15.28 -6.61
C LYS A 190 23.40 15.95 -5.31
N ALA A 191 22.77 15.67 -4.17
CA ALA A 191 23.12 16.20 -2.85
C ALA A 191 24.38 15.48 -2.29
#